data_bd6e10273f821a3440ad7b03e43eae1d
#
_entry.id   bd6e10273f821a3440ad7b03e43eae1d
#
_cell.length_a   1.000
_cell.length_b   1.000
_cell.length_c   1.000
_cell.angle_alpha   90.00
_cell.angle_beta   90.00
_cell.angle_gamma   90.00
#
_symmetry.space_group_name_H-M   'P 1'
#
loop_
_entity.id
_entity.type
_entity.pdbx_description
1 polymer ?
#
loop_
_entity_poly.entity_id
_entity_poly.type
_entity_poly.pdbx_seq_one_letter_code
_entity_poly.pdbx_strand_id
1 'polypeptide(L)'
;GPGIKASHKIDAPIYLQDVMATSLDIAGAKRPAQVEFQSLLPLLRGETAESGVKAVYGAYLGLQRSVTVGNWKLILYPKISKARLYNIKRDPLEMKDLADNKKTEKVIKRLYKRLLNLQKANNDSLDLKAAFPNLG
;
A
#
# COMPACT_ATOMS: atom_id res chain seq x y z
N GLY A 1 -24.66 -8.54 1.52
CA GLY A 1 -25.42 -7.75 2.49
C GLY A 1 -26.36 -6.76 1.83
N PRO A 2 -27.24 -6.09 2.55
CA PRO A 2 -28.16 -5.12 1.97
C PRO A 2 -27.43 -4.04 1.18
N GLY A 3 -27.87 -3.79 -0.07
CA GLY A 3 -27.26 -2.81 -0.97
C GLY A 3 -25.92 -3.21 -1.57
N ILE A 4 -25.43 -4.43 -1.34
CA ILE A 4 -24.18 -4.94 -1.90
C ILE A 4 -24.48 -6.00 -2.95
N LYS A 5 -23.96 -5.82 -4.17
CA LYS A 5 -24.16 -6.78 -5.28
C LYS A 5 -23.49 -8.11 -4.97
N ALA A 6 -24.24 -9.20 -5.09
CA ALA A 6 -23.70 -10.54 -4.89
C ALA A 6 -22.61 -10.89 -5.91
N SER A 7 -21.60 -11.64 -5.48
CA SER A 7 -20.48 -12.10 -6.31
C SER A 7 -19.68 -10.99 -7.01
N HIS A 8 -19.75 -9.77 -6.48
CA HIS A 8 -18.96 -8.65 -7.02
C HIS A 8 -17.53 -8.71 -6.50
N LYS A 9 -16.55 -8.62 -7.41
CA LYS A 9 -15.12 -8.52 -7.09
C LYS A 9 -14.65 -7.09 -7.31
N ILE A 10 -13.85 -6.60 -6.39
CA ILE A 10 -13.30 -5.24 -6.42
C ILE A 10 -11.79 -5.35 -6.25
N ASP A 11 -11.03 -4.87 -7.24
CA ASP A 11 -9.56 -4.92 -7.25
C ASP A 11 -8.90 -3.62 -6.72
N ALA A 12 -9.71 -2.71 -6.17
CA ALA A 12 -9.19 -1.47 -5.61
C ALA A 12 -8.33 -1.75 -4.36
N PRO A 13 -7.16 -1.11 -4.22
CA PRO A 13 -6.32 -1.26 -3.04
C PRO A 13 -7.02 -0.65 -1.81
N ILE A 14 -7.00 -1.37 -0.70
CA ILE A 14 -7.58 -0.95 0.58
C ILE A 14 -6.59 -1.22 1.71
N TYR A 15 -6.83 -0.61 2.87
CA TYR A 15 -6.19 -0.98 4.12
C TYR A 15 -7.14 -1.81 4.99
N LEU A 16 -6.59 -2.75 5.77
CA LEU A 16 -7.40 -3.52 6.72
C LEU A 16 -8.11 -2.61 7.74
N GLN A 17 -7.50 -1.51 8.10
CA GLN A 17 -8.04 -0.51 9.02
C GLN A 17 -9.30 0.20 8.48
N ASP A 18 -9.54 0.20 7.16
CA ASP A 18 -10.76 0.73 6.54
C ASP A 18 -12.01 -0.02 7.04
N VAL A 19 -11.86 -1.25 7.52
CA VAL A 19 -12.95 -2.05 8.12
C VAL A 19 -13.55 -1.35 9.34
N MET A 20 -12.74 -0.68 10.17
CA MET A 20 -13.26 0.06 11.32
C MET A 20 -14.20 1.19 10.89
N ALA A 21 -13.77 2.04 9.95
CA ALA A 21 -14.60 3.12 9.43
C ALA A 21 -15.87 2.58 8.76
N THR A 22 -15.76 1.46 8.05
CA THR A 22 -16.90 0.77 7.41
C THR A 22 -17.91 0.26 8.45
N SER A 23 -17.42 -0.35 9.52
CA SER A 23 -18.29 -0.87 10.59
C SER A 23 -19.05 0.25 11.29
N LEU A 24 -18.40 1.39 11.55
CA LEU A 24 -19.05 2.56 12.13
C LEU A 24 -20.16 3.11 11.21
N ASP A 25 -19.89 3.19 9.91
CA ASP A 25 -20.89 3.64 8.93
C ASP A 25 -22.09 2.68 8.84
N ILE A 26 -21.84 1.36 8.88
CA ILE A 26 -22.93 0.35 8.89
C ILE A 26 -23.81 0.51 10.15
N ALA A 27 -23.19 0.80 11.28
CA ALA A 27 -23.86 0.99 12.56
C ALA A 27 -24.56 2.37 12.68
N GLY A 28 -24.38 3.27 11.70
CA GLY A 28 -24.85 4.66 11.80
C GLY A 28 -24.17 5.45 12.91
N ALA A 29 -22.99 5.00 13.36
CA ALA A 29 -22.25 5.63 14.45
C ALA A 29 -21.33 6.74 13.93
N LYS A 30 -21.22 7.83 14.71
CA LYS A 30 -20.30 8.92 14.37
C LYS A 30 -18.87 8.42 14.43
N ARG A 31 -18.11 8.64 13.34
CA ARG A 31 -16.69 8.31 13.29
C ARG A 31 -15.88 9.25 14.20
N PRO A 32 -15.10 8.71 15.16
CA PRO A 32 -14.19 9.50 15.98
C PRO A 32 -13.09 10.16 15.14
N ALA A 33 -12.60 11.34 15.54
CA ALA A 33 -11.60 12.11 14.79
C ALA A 33 -10.27 11.37 14.59
N GLN A 34 -9.91 10.48 15.51
CA GLN A 34 -8.70 9.66 15.42
C GLN A 34 -8.81 8.50 14.42
N VAL A 35 -9.99 8.23 13.86
CA VAL A 35 -10.17 7.23 12.80
C VAL A 35 -9.93 7.89 11.45
N GLU A 36 -8.71 7.82 10.95
CA GLU A 36 -8.26 8.46 9.71
C GLU A 36 -8.66 7.69 8.45
N PHE A 37 -8.92 6.38 8.59
CA PHE A 37 -9.26 5.49 7.47
C PHE A 37 -10.68 5.73 6.93
N GLN A 38 -10.92 5.28 5.70
CA GLN A 38 -12.15 5.56 4.98
C GLN A 38 -13.10 4.36 5.00
N SER A 39 -14.40 4.65 4.96
CA SER A 39 -15.40 3.60 4.78
C SER A 39 -15.34 3.00 3.39
N LEU A 40 -15.44 1.69 3.31
CA LEU A 40 -15.53 0.94 2.07
C LEU A 40 -16.96 0.85 1.53
N LEU A 41 -17.97 1.37 2.23
CA LEU A 41 -19.38 1.26 1.80
C LEU A 41 -19.64 1.81 0.40
N PRO A 42 -19.15 3.00 0.00
CA PRO A 42 -19.34 3.51 -1.35
C PRO A 42 -18.77 2.57 -2.42
N LEU A 43 -17.58 1.98 -2.13
CA LEU A 43 -16.93 1.03 -3.02
C LEU A 43 -17.73 -0.29 -3.10
N LEU A 44 -18.19 -0.82 -1.95
CA LEU A 44 -18.97 -2.06 -1.88
C LEU A 44 -20.35 -1.94 -2.53
N ARG A 45 -20.96 -0.75 -2.52
CA ARG A 45 -22.23 -0.45 -3.17
C ARG A 45 -22.10 -0.14 -4.66
N GLY A 46 -20.86 0.04 -5.15
CA GLY A 46 -20.61 0.41 -6.54
C GLY A 46 -20.86 1.88 -6.84
N GLU A 47 -20.93 2.73 -5.81
CA GLU A 47 -21.04 4.19 -5.93
C GLU A 47 -19.74 4.81 -6.43
N THR A 48 -18.61 4.13 -6.20
CA THR A 48 -17.29 4.46 -6.76
C THR A 48 -16.56 3.19 -7.17
N ALA A 49 -15.66 3.31 -8.15
CA ALA A 49 -14.74 2.25 -8.57
C ALA A 49 -13.37 2.34 -7.89
N GLU A 50 -13.06 3.45 -7.22
CA GLU A 50 -11.76 3.73 -6.61
C GLU A 50 -11.88 3.88 -5.10
N SER A 51 -10.95 3.27 -4.36
CA SER A 51 -10.87 3.40 -2.89
C SER A 51 -10.24 4.73 -2.44
N GLY A 52 -9.69 5.53 -3.36
CA GLY A 52 -8.87 6.71 -3.04
C GLY A 52 -7.42 6.36 -2.67
N VAL A 53 -7.10 5.10 -2.40
CA VAL A 53 -5.75 4.64 -2.07
C VAL A 53 -4.91 4.51 -3.33
N LYS A 54 -4.06 5.50 -3.60
CA LYS A 54 -3.16 5.51 -4.77
C LYS A 54 -1.86 4.75 -4.55
N ALA A 55 -1.52 4.44 -3.32
CA ALA A 55 -0.34 3.67 -2.94
C ALA A 55 -0.55 3.06 -1.56
N VAL A 56 -0.21 1.78 -1.41
CA VAL A 56 -0.26 1.09 -0.12
C VAL A 56 1.11 1.14 0.52
N TYR A 57 1.20 1.70 1.72
CA TYR A 57 2.41 1.73 2.55
C TYR A 57 2.37 0.59 3.55
N GLY A 58 3.48 -0.12 3.70
CA GLY A 58 3.63 -1.18 4.70
C GLY A 58 4.90 -0.99 5.52
N ALA A 59 4.78 -1.14 6.83
CA ALA A 59 5.87 -1.08 7.79
C ALA A 59 5.83 -2.29 8.73
N TYR A 60 6.99 -2.90 8.96
CA TYR A 60 7.12 -3.98 9.92
C TYR A 60 8.34 -3.74 10.81
N LEU A 61 8.10 -3.30 12.04
CA LEU A 61 9.12 -2.92 13.03
C LEU A 61 10.22 -2.02 12.42
N GLY A 62 11.47 -2.16 12.83
CA GLY A 62 12.66 -1.57 12.19
C GLY A 62 13.26 -2.47 11.09
N LEU A 63 12.51 -3.44 10.56
CA LEU A 63 13.03 -4.48 9.68
C LEU A 63 12.68 -4.30 8.22
N GLN A 64 11.50 -3.75 7.93
CA GLN A 64 10.97 -3.73 6.57
C GLN A 64 10.10 -2.50 6.32
N ARG A 65 10.21 -1.97 5.11
CA ARG A 65 9.26 -1.00 4.54
C ARG A 65 8.87 -1.44 3.15
N SER A 66 7.62 -1.21 2.79
CA SER A 66 7.14 -1.54 1.45
C SER A 66 6.21 -0.47 0.91
N VAL A 67 6.13 -0.42 -0.42
CA VAL A 67 5.14 0.38 -1.13
C VAL A 67 4.62 -0.40 -2.32
N THR A 68 3.29 -0.39 -2.48
CA THR A 68 2.63 -0.91 -3.67
C THR A 68 1.97 0.23 -4.42
N VAL A 69 2.28 0.36 -5.71
CA VAL A 69 1.69 1.36 -6.60
C VAL A 69 1.29 0.67 -7.90
N GLY A 70 0.00 0.61 -8.17
CA GLY A 70 -0.54 -0.16 -9.30
C GLY A 70 -0.06 -1.61 -9.25
N ASN A 71 0.60 -2.06 -10.30
CA ASN A 71 1.07 -3.45 -10.41
C ASN A 71 2.44 -3.72 -9.78
N TRP A 72 3.06 -2.73 -9.14
CA TRP A 72 4.43 -2.85 -8.65
C TRP A 72 4.50 -2.76 -7.13
N LYS A 73 5.24 -3.68 -6.53
CA LYS A 73 5.53 -3.70 -5.09
C LYS A 73 7.03 -3.67 -4.87
N LEU A 74 7.50 -2.65 -4.17
CA LEU A 74 8.88 -2.53 -3.69
C LEU A 74 8.92 -2.84 -2.21
N ILE A 75 9.83 -3.71 -1.79
CA ILE A 75 10.09 -4.05 -0.38
C ILE A 75 11.56 -3.73 -0.09
N LEU A 76 11.80 -3.01 1.00
CA LEU A 76 13.13 -2.65 1.47
C LEU A 76 13.41 -3.29 2.83
N TYR A 77 14.57 -3.90 2.96
CA TYR A 77 15.11 -4.50 4.17
C TYR A 77 16.37 -3.74 4.61
N PRO A 78 16.24 -2.65 5.40
CA PRO A 78 17.33 -1.73 5.69
C PRO A 78 18.50 -2.37 6.45
N LYS A 79 18.24 -3.32 7.35
CA LYS A 79 19.30 -3.99 8.12
C LYS A 79 20.29 -4.80 7.28
N ILE A 80 19.88 -5.20 6.08
CA ILE A 80 20.72 -5.99 5.16
C ILE A 80 20.88 -5.28 3.81
N SER A 81 20.48 -4.01 3.73
CA SER A 81 20.55 -3.16 2.52
C SER A 81 19.99 -3.86 1.27
N LYS A 82 18.93 -4.67 1.43
CA LYS A 82 18.33 -5.43 0.33
C LYS A 82 16.99 -4.84 -0.09
N ALA A 83 16.85 -4.63 -1.40
CA ALA A 83 15.58 -4.30 -2.04
C ALA A 83 15.03 -5.54 -2.76
N ARG A 84 13.70 -5.66 -2.82
CA ARG A 84 12.99 -6.61 -3.68
C ARG A 84 11.90 -5.89 -4.46
N LEU A 85 11.71 -6.27 -5.72
CA LEU A 85 10.71 -5.69 -6.59
C LEU A 85 9.88 -6.78 -7.25
N TYR A 86 8.56 -6.64 -7.19
CA TYR A 86 7.63 -7.58 -7.79
C TYR A 86 6.61 -6.88 -8.69
N ASN A 87 6.21 -7.55 -9.78
CA ASN A 87 5.04 -7.17 -10.55
C ASN A 87 3.86 -8.04 -10.13
N ILE A 88 3.09 -7.61 -9.15
CA ILE A 88 2.02 -8.37 -8.51
C ILE A 88 0.85 -8.74 -9.44
N LYS A 89 0.72 -8.08 -10.60
CA LYS A 89 -0.26 -8.48 -11.61
C LYS A 89 0.18 -9.71 -12.39
N ARG A 90 1.48 -9.82 -12.71
CA ARG A 90 2.05 -10.93 -13.49
C ARG A 90 2.52 -12.08 -12.61
N ASP A 91 2.85 -11.76 -11.37
CA ASP A 91 3.40 -12.65 -10.36
C ASP A 91 2.73 -12.37 -9.00
N PRO A 92 1.46 -12.78 -8.82
CA PRO A 92 0.70 -12.52 -7.60
C PRO A 92 1.24 -13.24 -6.37
N LEU A 93 2.07 -14.27 -6.56
CA LEU A 93 2.72 -15.01 -5.48
C LEU A 93 4.12 -14.46 -5.13
N GLU A 94 4.57 -13.38 -5.80
CA GLU A 94 5.84 -12.71 -5.53
C GLU A 94 7.06 -13.66 -5.59
N MET A 95 7.04 -14.60 -6.55
CA MET A 95 8.08 -15.64 -6.69
C MET A 95 9.32 -15.13 -7.42
N LYS A 96 9.17 -14.11 -8.30
CA LYS A 96 10.25 -13.60 -9.13
C LYS A 96 10.65 -12.19 -8.72
N ASP A 97 11.76 -12.08 -7.97
CA ASP A 97 12.38 -10.79 -7.64
C ASP A 97 12.97 -10.14 -8.90
N LEU A 98 12.60 -8.89 -9.15
CA LEU A 98 13.03 -8.09 -10.29
C LEU A 98 13.96 -6.93 -9.88
N ALA A 99 14.43 -6.88 -8.62
CA ALA A 99 15.22 -5.76 -8.11
C ALA A 99 16.57 -5.60 -8.84
N ASP A 100 17.20 -6.71 -9.21
CA ASP A 100 18.51 -6.70 -9.88
C ASP A 100 18.42 -6.54 -11.43
N ASN A 101 17.21 -6.41 -11.97
CA ASN A 101 17.01 -6.24 -13.40
C ASN A 101 17.21 -4.76 -13.80
N LYS A 102 18.21 -4.46 -14.61
CA LYS A 102 18.49 -3.10 -15.10
C LYS A 102 17.30 -2.40 -15.75
N LYS A 103 16.38 -3.16 -16.38
CA LYS A 103 15.17 -2.59 -17.00
C LYS A 103 14.16 -2.04 -15.98
N THR A 104 14.25 -2.45 -14.73
CA THR A 104 13.33 -2.02 -13.64
C THR A 104 13.90 -0.90 -12.77
N GLU A 105 15.12 -0.46 -12.98
CA GLU A 105 15.77 0.59 -12.18
C GLU A 105 14.92 1.87 -12.06
N LYS A 106 14.37 2.35 -13.17
CA LYS A 106 13.47 3.53 -13.18
C LYS A 106 12.21 3.30 -12.33
N VAL A 107 11.69 2.07 -12.31
CA VAL A 107 10.52 1.69 -11.50
C VAL A 107 10.90 1.74 -10.02
N ILE A 108 12.05 1.16 -9.65
CA ILE A 108 12.55 1.16 -8.27
C ILE A 108 12.72 2.59 -7.76
N LYS A 109 13.42 3.46 -8.49
CA LYS A 109 13.62 4.87 -8.10
C LYS A 109 12.30 5.61 -7.90
N ARG A 110 11.33 5.43 -8.80
CA ARG A 110 10.00 6.01 -8.67
C ARG A 110 9.27 5.52 -7.41
N LEU A 111 9.30 4.21 -7.16
CA LEU A 111 8.65 3.62 -5.99
C LEU A 111 9.35 4.02 -4.70
N TYR A 112 10.67 4.10 -4.69
CA TYR A 112 11.46 4.57 -3.56
C TYR A 112 11.10 6.00 -3.18
N LYS A 113 11.05 6.91 -4.15
CA LYS A 113 10.59 8.29 -3.92
C LYS A 113 9.17 8.33 -3.33
N ARG A 114 8.26 7.48 -3.84
CA ARG A 114 6.89 7.39 -3.32
C ARG A 114 6.88 6.85 -1.89
N LEU A 115 7.70 5.85 -1.60
CA LEU A 115 7.87 5.27 -0.26
C LEU A 115 8.33 6.31 0.74
N LEU A 116 9.37 7.10 0.42
CA LEU A 116 9.87 8.16 1.29
C LEU A 116 8.81 9.23 1.60
N ASN A 117 8.00 9.60 0.61
CA ASN A 117 6.90 10.55 0.81
C ASN A 117 5.83 9.99 1.77
N LEU A 118 5.47 8.71 1.62
CA LEU A 118 4.53 8.04 2.51
C LEU A 118 5.11 7.85 3.91
N GLN A 119 6.39 7.52 4.02
CA GLN A 119 7.11 7.42 5.28
C GLN A 119 7.03 8.73 6.06
N LYS A 120 7.32 9.85 5.39
CA LYS A 120 7.20 11.19 5.99
C LYS A 120 5.75 11.48 6.43
N ALA A 121 4.76 11.18 5.59
CA ALA A 121 3.36 11.40 5.90
C ALA A 121 2.87 10.58 7.10
N ASN A 122 3.47 9.41 7.34
CA ASN A 122 3.16 8.53 8.47
C ASN A 122 4.07 8.79 9.69
N ASN A 123 4.86 9.86 9.72
CA ASN A 123 5.82 10.18 10.81
C ASN A 123 6.77 9.02 11.14
N ASP A 124 7.14 8.21 10.14
CA ASP A 124 8.03 7.08 10.31
C ASP A 124 9.49 7.52 10.19
N SER A 125 10.23 7.39 11.27
CA SER A 125 11.61 7.89 11.44
C SER A 125 12.71 6.93 10.98
N LEU A 126 12.38 5.74 10.42
CA LEU A 126 13.39 4.79 9.98
C LEU A 126 14.25 5.36 8.85
N ASP A 127 15.57 5.41 9.03
CA ASP A 127 16.47 5.98 8.03
C ASP A 127 16.72 5.01 6.87
N LEU A 128 15.88 5.14 5.84
CA LEU A 128 16.03 4.37 4.59
C LEU A 128 17.10 4.96 3.68
N LYS A 129 17.43 6.24 3.80
CA LYS A 129 18.42 6.87 2.91
C LYS A 129 19.83 6.39 3.22
N ALA A 130 20.17 6.23 4.50
CA ALA A 130 21.44 5.65 4.91
C ALA A 130 21.60 4.19 4.42
N ALA A 131 20.51 3.40 4.48
CA ALA A 131 20.54 2.00 4.04
C ALA A 131 20.54 1.82 2.50
N PHE A 132 20.01 2.81 1.75
CA PHE A 132 19.84 2.75 0.29
C PHE A 132 20.30 4.05 -0.41
N PRO A 133 21.57 4.44 -0.31
CA PRO A 133 22.07 5.71 -0.85
C PRO A 133 21.96 5.78 -2.40
N ASN A 134 21.97 4.65 -3.07
CA ASN A 134 21.94 4.55 -4.55
C ASN A 134 20.52 4.53 -5.14
N LEU A 135 19.46 4.56 -4.32
CA LEU A 135 18.07 4.57 -4.79
C LEU A 135 17.46 5.98 -4.86
N GLY A 136 18.16 6.97 -4.33
CA GLY A 136 17.74 8.38 -4.31
C GLY A 136 18.05 9.13 -5.58
#